data_7197d6d4a0c74a1ac2389d28e93d2e8b
#
_entry.id   7197d6d4a0c74a1ac2389d28e93d2e8b
#
_cell.length_a   1.000
_cell.length_b   1.000
_cell.length_c   1.000
_cell.angle_alpha   90.00
_cell.angle_beta   90.00
_cell.angle_gamma   90.00
#
_symmetry.space_group_name_H-M   'P 1'
#
loop_
_entity.id
_entity.type
_entity.pdbx_description
1 polymer ?
#
loop_
_entity_poly.entity_id
_entity_poly.type
_entity_poly.pdbx_seq_one_letter_code
_entity_poly.pdbx_strand_id
1 'polypeptide(L)'
;VYQSKLKHQRSYEIMDYFFFSYYACGMRLSDLMTLEWKHIDWDARVIRKRQFKTKRFPDVLPPLCEPALKILRKWEKYGRNKRFVFDMLPEDYDLKDQNRLFMDRNSKDKTINTSLKGARLYLGISTSLSIHVARHSFAVRAINKGISVYLVSKLLGHTSILSTEKTYARFIKEKVDNDTKLLFEF
;
A
#
# COMPACT_ATOMS: atom_id res chain seq x y z
N VAL A 1 7.13 18.29 -0.24
CA VAL A 1 7.44 18.91 -1.56
C VAL A 1 6.30 18.76 -2.55
N TYR A 2 5.67 17.57 -2.71
CA TYR A 2 4.55 17.41 -3.65
C TYR A 2 3.29 18.18 -3.22
N GLN A 3 3.07 18.39 -1.93
CA GLN A 3 1.90 19.09 -1.40
C GLN A 3 1.78 20.54 -1.86
N SER A 4 2.87 21.24 -2.05
CA SER A 4 2.86 22.64 -2.52
C SER A 4 2.55 22.80 -4.00
N LYS A 5 2.60 21.73 -4.79
CA LYS A 5 2.43 21.75 -6.23
C LYS A 5 1.03 21.34 -6.72
N LEU A 6 0.30 20.58 -5.93
CA LEU A 6 -1.04 20.11 -6.32
C LEU A 6 -2.11 21.16 -5.96
N LYS A 7 -2.92 21.57 -6.93
CA LYS A 7 -3.94 22.63 -6.75
C LYS A 7 -5.25 22.16 -6.12
N HIS A 8 -5.53 20.85 -6.13
CA HIS A 8 -6.83 20.33 -5.71
C HIS A 8 -6.69 19.38 -4.52
N GLN A 9 -7.51 19.58 -3.49
CA GLN A 9 -7.60 18.75 -2.29
C GLN A 9 -7.69 17.24 -2.61
N ARG A 10 -8.50 16.87 -3.59
CA ARG A 10 -8.68 15.49 -4.02
C ARG A 10 -7.39 14.85 -4.56
N SER A 11 -6.51 15.63 -5.17
CA SER A 11 -5.21 15.13 -5.64
C SER A 11 -4.28 14.77 -4.49
N TYR A 12 -4.33 15.51 -3.39
CA TYR A 12 -3.56 15.17 -2.18
C TYR A 12 -4.07 13.89 -1.53
N GLU A 13 -5.37 13.70 -1.46
CA GLU A 13 -6.01 12.51 -0.90
C GLU A 13 -5.60 11.25 -1.67
N ILE A 14 -5.56 11.34 -2.99
CA ILE A 14 -5.15 10.23 -3.85
C ILE A 14 -3.65 9.92 -3.69
N MET A 15 -2.83 10.93 -3.50
CA MET A 15 -1.41 10.72 -3.16
C MET A 15 -1.25 10.09 -1.77
N ASP A 16 -2.12 10.42 -0.81
CA ASP A 16 -2.13 9.75 0.50
C ASP A 16 -2.42 8.24 0.35
N TYR A 17 -3.38 7.84 -0.52
CA TYR A 17 -3.65 6.41 -0.77
C TYR A 17 -2.43 5.70 -1.33
N PHE A 18 -1.74 6.32 -2.29
CA PHE A 18 -0.51 5.79 -2.89
C PHE A 18 0.59 5.62 -1.84
N PHE A 19 0.89 6.68 -1.10
CA PHE A 19 1.95 6.64 -0.09
C PHE A 19 1.60 5.74 1.10
N PHE A 20 0.34 5.74 1.53
CA PHE A 20 -0.07 4.84 2.61
C PHE A 20 0.04 3.38 2.19
N SER A 21 -0.39 3.03 0.97
CA SER A 21 -0.15 1.69 0.42
C SER A 21 1.32 1.30 0.51
N TYR A 22 2.21 2.18 0.08
CA TYR A 22 3.65 1.94 0.13
C TYR A 22 4.17 1.77 1.57
N TYR A 23 3.84 2.71 2.47
CA TYR A 23 4.34 2.72 3.85
C TYR A 23 3.69 1.64 4.74
N ALA A 24 2.50 1.18 4.40
CA ALA A 24 1.84 0.05 5.05
C ALA A 24 2.17 -1.29 4.34
N CYS A 25 3.45 -1.49 4.01
CA CYS A 25 4.01 -2.72 3.44
C CYS A 25 3.32 -3.18 2.15
N GLY A 26 2.95 -2.24 1.29
CA GLY A 26 2.32 -2.54 0.02
C GLY A 26 0.87 -2.99 0.16
N MET A 27 0.10 -2.36 1.05
CA MET A 27 -1.32 -2.67 1.27
C MET A 27 -2.11 -2.58 -0.03
N ARG A 28 -2.97 -3.60 -0.30
CA ARG A 28 -3.82 -3.64 -1.51
C ARG A 28 -4.93 -2.60 -1.44
N LEU A 29 -5.41 -2.14 -2.61
CA LEU A 29 -6.55 -1.21 -2.67
C LEU A 29 -7.78 -1.74 -1.93
N SER A 30 -8.12 -3.02 -2.07
CA SER A 30 -9.24 -3.62 -1.33
C SER A 30 -9.07 -3.53 0.19
N ASP A 31 -7.83 -3.62 0.68
CA ASP A 31 -7.54 -3.51 2.11
C ASP A 31 -7.54 -2.06 2.57
N LEU A 32 -7.10 -1.11 1.72
CA LEU A 32 -7.23 0.34 1.96
C LEU A 32 -8.70 0.76 2.06
N MET A 33 -9.53 0.35 1.09
CA MET A 33 -10.95 0.70 1.03
C MET A 33 -11.72 0.21 2.25
N THR A 34 -11.36 -0.97 2.76
CA THR A 34 -12.03 -1.63 3.88
C THR A 34 -11.28 -1.49 5.21
N LEU A 35 -10.33 -0.54 5.29
CA LEU A 35 -9.61 -0.25 6.52
C LEU A 35 -10.50 0.62 7.43
N GLU A 36 -10.90 0.06 8.57
CA GLU A 36 -11.70 0.75 9.58
C GLU A 36 -10.79 1.26 10.71
N TRP A 37 -11.19 2.35 11.38
CA TRP A 37 -10.45 2.91 12.52
C TRP A 37 -10.21 1.90 13.63
N LYS A 38 -11.14 1.01 13.91
CA LYS A 38 -10.99 -0.06 14.90
C LYS A 38 -9.85 -1.06 14.61
N HIS A 39 -9.33 -1.07 13.38
CA HIS A 39 -8.19 -1.92 13.02
C HIS A 39 -6.84 -1.29 13.37
N ILE A 40 -6.82 0.00 13.72
CA ILE A 40 -5.59 0.72 14.06
C ILE A 40 -5.32 0.55 15.55
N ASP A 41 -4.26 -0.15 15.87
CA ASP A 41 -3.72 -0.20 17.22
C ASP A 41 -2.67 0.91 17.33
N TRP A 42 -3.06 2.02 17.97
CA TRP A 42 -2.23 3.21 18.10
C TRP A 42 -1.04 3.01 19.04
N ASP A 43 -1.22 2.21 20.10
CA ASP A 43 -0.18 1.95 21.09
C ASP A 43 0.92 1.04 20.52
N ALA A 44 0.52 -0.07 19.92
CA ALA A 44 1.44 -0.98 19.23
C ALA A 44 1.88 -0.46 17.85
N ARG A 45 1.23 0.59 17.33
CA ARG A 45 1.43 1.16 15.99
C ARG A 45 1.31 0.13 14.87
N VAL A 46 0.31 -0.74 14.93
CA VAL A 46 0.09 -1.79 13.93
C VAL A 46 -1.34 -1.78 13.39
N ILE A 47 -1.54 -2.43 12.26
CA ILE A 47 -2.86 -2.65 11.67
C ILE A 47 -3.30 -4.08 11.92
N ARG A 48 -4.33 -4.27 12.78
CA ARG A 48 -4.92 -5.58 13.09
C ARG A 48 -6.15 -5.83 12.21
N LYS A 49 -5.91 -6.22 10.98
CA LYS A 49 -6.97 -6.44 9.99
C LYS A 49 -6.76 -7.75 9.24
N ARG A 50 -7.84 -8.54 9.09
CA ARG A 50 -7.84 -9.65 8.12
C ARG A 50 -7.74 -9.11 6.71
N GLN A 51 -6.85 -9.66 5.91
CA GLN A 51 -6.71 -9.27 4.51
C GLN A 51 -7.97 -9.61 3.73
N PHE A 52 -8.44 -8.69 2.92
CA PHE A 52 -9.67 -8.87 2.17
C PHE A 52 -9.62 -10.09 1.24
N LYS A 53 -8.54 -10.25 0.48
CA LYS A 53 -8.39 -11.34 -0.50
C LYS A 53 -8.24 -12.71 0.13
N THR A 54 -7.45 -12.85 1.18
CA THR A 54 -7.11 -14.14 1.78
C THR A 54 -7.98 -14.50 2.97
N LYS A 55 -8.77 -13.53 3.49
CA LYS A 55 -9.58 -13.64 4.70
C LYS A 55 -8.78 -14.05 5.97
N ARG A 56 -7.45 -13.96 5.92
CA ARG A 56 -6.54 -14.30 7.02
C ARG A 56 -5.94 -13.05 7.64
N PHE A 57 -5.59 -13.12 8.90
CA PHE A 57 -4.69 -12.15 9.50
C PHE A 57 -3.30 -12.32 8.87
N PRO A 58 -2.55 -11.23 8.63
CA PRO A 58 -1.17 -11.35 8.23
C PRO A 58 -0.35 -12.04 9.35
N ASP A 59 0.56 -12.92 8.95
CA ASP A 59 1.43 -13.62 9.91
C ASP A 59 2.42 -12.65 10.60
N VAL A 60 2.66 -11.50 9.97
CA VAL A 60 3.55 -10.45 10.48
C VAL A 60 2.77 -9.14 10.50
N LEU A 61 2.81 -8.47 11.64
CA LEU A 61 2.24 -7.13 11.86
C LEU A 61 3.38 -6.13 12.04
N PRO A 62 3.95 -5.59 10.94
CA PRO A 62 5.04 -4.64 11.07
C PRO A 62 4.52 -3.33 11.69
N PRO A 63 5.32 -2.67 12.55
CA PRO A 63 4.95 -1.37 13.07
C PRO A 63 4.85 -0.34 11.95
N LEU A 64 3.84 0.51 12.03
CA LEU A 64 3.65 1.61 11.09
C LEU A 64 4.77 2.64 11.28
N CYS A 65 5.42 2.99 10.18
CA CYS A 65 6.42 4.05 10.20
C CYS A 65 5.78 5.43 10.36
N GLU A 66 6.54 6.42 10.81
CA GLU A 66 6.06 7.79 11.03
C GLU A 66 5.33 8.40 9.81
N PRO A 67 5.78 8.22 8.54
CA PRO A 67 5.01 8.69 7.39
C PRO A 67 3.60 8.09 7.29
N ALA A 68 3.42 6.81 7.60
CA ALA A 68 2.10 6.17 7.62
C ALA A 68 1.23 6.72 8.74
N LEU A 69 1.80 6.89 9.95
CA LEU A 69 1.09 7.49 11.09
C LEU A 69 0.67 8.94 10.82
N LYS A 70 1.51 9.74 10.16
CA LYS A 70 1.15 11.11 9.76
C LYS A 70 -0.04 11.13 8.81
N ILE A 71 -0.14 10.19 7.88
CA ILE A 71 -1.29 10.07 6.99
C ILE A 71 -2.54 9.70 7.80
N LEU A 72 -2.45 8.71 8.70
CA LEU A 72 -3.58 8.32 9.56
C LEU A 72 -4.10 9.48 10.40
N ARG A 73 -3.21 10.20 11.11
CA ARG A 73 -3.59 11.37 11.92
C ARG A 73 -4.22 12.49 11.09
N LYS A 74 -3.75 12.70 9.86
CA LYS A 74 -4.33 13.66 8.93
C LYS A 74 -5.78 13.27 8.58
N TRP A 75 -6.03 11.99 8.28
CA TRP A 75 -7.37 11.51 7.94
C TRP A 75 -8.30 11.47 9.16
N GLU A 76 -7.79 11.13 10.34
CA GLU A 76 -8.51 11.24 11.61
C GLU A 76 -8.96 12.69 11.85
N LYS A 77 -8.06 13.66 11.67
CA LYS A 77 -8.40 15.09 11.79
C LYS A 77 -9.43 15.58 10.78
N TYR A 78 -9.50 14.98 9.58
CA TYR A 78 -10.53 15.31 8.61
C TYR A 78 -11.93 14.91 9.12
N GLY A 79 -12.05 13.83 9.88
CA GLY A 79 -13.31 13.41 10.53
C GLY A 79 -14.46 13.13 9.58
N ARG A 80 -14.18 12.86 8.30
CA ARG A 80 -15.22 12.71 7.25
C ARG A 80 -15.96 11.39 7.33
N ASN A 81 -15.32 10.36 7.87
CA ASN A 81 -15.87 9.03 7.99
C ASN A 81 -15.53 8.45 9.36
N LYS A 82 -16.54 8.12 10.15
CA LYS A 82 -16.37 7.60 11.52
C LYS A 82 -15.98 6.13 11.55
N ARG A 83 -16.25 5.41 10.45
CA ARG A 83 -15.96 3.98 10.34
C ARG A 83 -14.69 3.70 9.58
N PHE A 84 -14.57 4.20 8.35
CA PHE A 84 -13.45 3.91 7.46
C PHE A 84 -12.35 4.98 7.56
N VAL A 85 -11.10 4.54 7.56
CA VAL A 85 -9.92 5.43 7.61
C VAL A 85 -9.89 6.36 6.39
N PHE A 86 -10.09 5.77 5.21
CA PHE A 86 -10.17 6.50 3.96
C PHE A 86 -11.62 6.60 3.50
N ASP A 87 -12.02 7.79 3.08
CA ASP A 87 -13.37 8.12 2.66
C ASP A 87 -13.71 7.55 1.26
N MET A 88 -13.50 6.23 1.11
CA MET A 88 -13.75 5.52 -0.16
C MET A 88 -15.12 4.83 -0.17
N LEU A 89 -15.64 4.47 1.01
CA LEU A 89 -16.92 3.80 1.20
C LEU A 89 -17.76 4.58 2.21
N PRO A 90 -19.11 4.62 2.09
CA PRO A 90 -19.96 5.22 3.09
C PRO A 90 -19.92 4.43 4.42
N GLU A 91 -20.24 5.10 5.53
CA GLU A 91 -20.16 4.52 6.88
C GLU A 91 -21.05 3.28 7.08
N ASP A 92 -22.20 3.26 6.45
CA ASP A 92 -23.18 2.19 6.48
C ASP A 92 -22.93 1.05 5.48
N TYR A 93 -21.80 1.09 4.77
CA TYR A 93 -21.49 0.11 3.71
C TYR A 93 -21.50 -1.33 4.22
N ASP A 94 -22.26 -2.21 3.55
CA ASP A 94 -22.27 -3.64 3.85
C ASP A 94 -21.07 -4.36 3.24
N LEU A 95 -20.07 -4.66 4.08
CA LEU A 95 -18.89 -5.42 3.66
C LEU A 95 -19.16 -6.91 3.36
N LYS A 96 -20.38 -7.43 3.66
CA LYS A 96 -20.75 -8.81 3.33
C LYS A 96 -21.18 -8.94 1.86
N ASP A 97 -21.68 -7.87 1.25
CA ASP A 97 -21.99 -7.84 -0.18
C ASP A 97 -20.70 -7.82 -1.02
N GLN A 98 -20.20 -9.01 -1.31
CA GLN A 98 -18.95 -9.19 -2.04
C GLN A 98 -19.04 -8.73 -3.50
N ASN A 99 -20.22 -8.86 -4.13
CA ASN A 99 -20.43 -8.44 -5.52
C ASN A 99 -20.39 -6.92 -5.63
N ARG A 100 -21.11 -6.22 -4.78
CA ARG A 100 -21.08 -4.76 -4.71
C ARG A 100 -19.67 -4.26 -4.43
N LEU A 101 -18.99 -4.84 -3.44
CA LEU A 101 -17.63 -4.45 -3.09
C LEU A 101 -16.63 -4.68 -4.23
N PHE A 102 -16.79 -5.75 -5.01
CA PHE A 102 -15.98 -5.99 -6.20
C PHE A 102 -16.20 -4.92 -7.27
N MET A 103 -17.44 -4.54 -7.54
CA MET A 103 -17.78 -3.48 -8.50
C MET A 103 -17.24 -2.12 -8.05
N ASP A 104 -17.47 -1.76 -6.79
CA ASP A 104 -17.03 -0.48 -6.22
C ASP A 104 -15.49 -0.40 -6.19
N ARG A 105 -14.81 -1.50 -5.85
CA ARG A 105 -13.34 -1.57 -5.92
C ARG A 105 -12.83 -1.31 -7.33
N ASN A 106 -13.43 -1.91 -8.35
CA ASN A 106 -13.01 -1.72 -9.74
C ASN A 106 -13.25 -0.27 -10.21
N SER A 107 -14.37 0.33 -9.82
CA SER A 107 -14.67 1.73 -10.08
C SER A 107 -13.66 2.66 -9.40
N LYS A 108 -13.37 2.44 -8.12
CA LYS A 108 -12.38 3.23 -7.35
C LYS A 108 -10.97 3.05 -7.92
N ASP A 109 -10.59 1.84 -8.31
CA ASP A 109 -9.28 1.57 -8.93
C ASP A 109 -9.08 2.42 -10.19
N LYS A 110 -10.06 2.44 -11.09
CA LYS A 110 -10.03 3.28 -12.30
C LYS A 110 -9.89 4.76 -11.95
N THR A 111 -10.72 5.26 -11.03
CA THR A 111 -10.73 6.68 -10.64
C THR A 111 -9.40 7.10 -10.00
N ILE A 112 -8.88 6.29 -9.07
CA ILE A 112 -7.61 6.56 -8.38
C ILE A 112 -6.45 6.54 -9.37
N ASN A 113 -6.37 5.53 -10.23
CA ASN A 113 -5.26 5.40 -11.18
C ASN A 113 -5.30 6.51 -12.25
N THR A 114 -6.49 6.95 -12.69
CA THR A 114 -6.64 8.11 -13.58
C THR A 114 -6.12 9.39 -12.92
N SER A 115 -6.46 9.61 -11.66
CA SER A 115 -5.99 10.78 -10.91
C SER A 115 -4.49 10.72 -10.61
N LEU A 116 -3.95 9.54 -10.29
CA LEU A 116 -2.50 9.34 -10.14
C LEU A 116 -1.75 9.62 -11.44
N LYS A 117 -2.31 9.23 -12.59
CA LYS A 117 -1.76 9.57 -13.91
C LYS A 117 -1.72 11.08 -14.12
N GLY A 118 -2.79 11.79 -13.78
CA GLY A 118 -2.82 13.26 -13.84
C GLY A 118 -1.79 13.91 -12.91
N ALA A 119 -1.73 13.48 -11.66
CA ALA A 119 -0.74 13.95 -10.68
C ALA A 119 0.70 13.71 -11.16
N ARG A 120 0.98 12.54 -11.74
CA ARG A 120 2.27 12.21 -12.34
C ARG A 120 2.70 13.21 -13.40
N LEU A 121 1.80 13.49 -14.35
CA LEU A 121 2.08 14.43 -15.44
C LEU A 121 2.33 15.84 -14.91
N TYR A 122 1.51 16.29 -13.98
CA TYR A 122 1.65 17.59 -13.34
C TYR A 122 2.97 17.75 -12.56
N LEU A 123 3.42 16.68 -11.91
CA LEU A 123 4.66 16.68 -11.12
C LEU A 123 5.92 16.40 -11.97
N GLY A 124 5.79 16.12 -13.27
CA GLY A 124 6.90 15.78 -14.16
C GLY A 124 7.56 14.44 -13.82
N ILE A 125 6.81 13.49 -13.22
CA ILE A 125 7.33 12.17 -12.86
C ILE A 125 7.28 11.28 -14.11
N SER A 126 8.41 10.73 -14.53
CA SER A 126 8.50 9.82 -15.69
C SER A 126 7.88 8.45 -15.43
N THR A 127 8.04 7.92 -14.22
CA THR A 127 7.54 6.60 -13.81
C THR A 127 6.02 6.59 -13.64
N SER A 128 5.36 5.53 -14.10
CA SER A 128 3.92 5.34 -13.89
C SER A 128 3.58 5.30 -12.39
N LEU A 129 2.46 5.91 -12.00
CA LEU A 129 1.92 5.86 -10.64
C LEU A 129 0.59 5.10 -10.64
N SER A 130 0.49 4.11 -9.76
CA SER A 130 -0.76 3.38 -9.45
C SER A 130 -0.63 2.75 -8.06
N ILE A 131 -1.74 2.33 -7.46
CA ILE A 131 -1.68 1.62 -6.16
C ILE A 131 -0.86 0.32 -6.29
N HIS A 132 -0.93 -0.32 -7.45
CA HIS A 132 -0.11 -1.50 -7.71
C HIS A 132 1.39 -1.18 -7.77
N VAL A 133 1.75 -0.06 -8.37
CA VAL A 133 3.15 0.43 -8.39
C VAL A 133 3.64 0.77 -6.98
N ALA A 134 2.81 1.38 -6.11
CA ALA A 134 3.19 1.61 -4.72
C ALA A 134 3.59 0.31 -4.01
N ARG A 135 2.78 -0.74 -4.21
CA ARG A 135 3.04 -2.07 -3.66
C ARG A 135 4.31 -2.72 -4.24
N HIS A 136 4.52 -2.64 -5.56
CA HIS A 136 5.75 -3.13 -6.21
C HIS A 136 6.98 -2.38 -5.71
N SER A 137 6.89 -1.05 -5.59
CA SER A 137 7.99 -0.22 -5.10
C SER A 137 8.39 -0.57 -3.66
N PHE A 138 7.41 -0.87 -2.79
CA PHE A 138 7.70 -1.39 -1.46
C PHE A 138 8.48 -2.70 -1.54
N ALA A 139 8.01 -3.68 -2.31
CA ALA A 139 8.63 -4.99 -2.40
C ALA A 139 10.06 -4.92 -2.95
N VAL A 140 10.28 -4.20 -4.05
CA VAL A 140 11.61 -4.00 -4.65
C VAL A 140 12.55 -3.32 -3.66
N ARG A 141 12.10 -2.25 -2.99
CA ARG A 141 12.91 -1.57 -1.97
C ARG A 141 13.26 -2.51 -0.81
N ALA A 142 12.32 -3.31 -0.34
CA ALA A 142 12.55 -4.26 0.76
C ALA A 142 13.62 -5.31 0.36
N ILE A 143 13.52 -5.89 -0.84
CA ILE A 143 14.50 -6.84 -1.37
C ILE A 143 15.88 -6.18 -1.49
N ASN A 144 15.96 -4.98 -2.07
CA ASN A 144 17.21 -4.24 -2.24
C ASN A 144 17.86 -3.84 -0.89
N LYS A 145 17.03 -3.69 0.17
CA LYS A 145 17.53 -3.46 1.54
C LYS A 145 17.90 -4.74 2.30
N GLY A 146 17.90 -5.90 1.64
CA GLY A 146 18.30 -7.17 2.23
C GLY A 146 17.22 -7.90 3.01
N ILE A 147 15.96 -7.45 2.96
CA ILE A 147 14.86 -8.20 3.55
C ILE A 147 14.64 -9.47 2.74
N SER A 148 14.59 -10.63 3.40
CA SER A 148 14.43 -11.91 2.72
C SER A 148 13.12 -11.96 1.92
N VAL A 149 13.14 -12.64 0.78
CA VAL A 149 11.97 -12.81 -0.10
C VAL A 149 10.80 -13.46 0.65
N TYR A 150 11.12 -14.38 1.58
CA TYR A 150 10.13 -14.98 2.47
C TYR A 150 9.41 -13.92 3.30
N LEU A 151 10.15 -13.04 3.98
CA LEU A 151 9.56 -11.99 4.81
C LEU A 151 8.78 -10.97 3.97
N VAL A 152 9.31 -10.58 2.81
CA VAL A 152 8.60 -9.72 1.84
C VAL A 152 7.27 -10.36 1.42
N SER A 153 7.27 -11.68 1.15
CA SER A 153 6.05 -12.44 0.82
C SER A 153 5.00 -12.34 1.94
N LYS A 154 5.43 -12.50 3.20
CA LYS A 154 4.56 -12.38 4.38
C LYS A 154 4.01 -10.96 4.55
N LEU A 155 4.87 -9.94 4.44
CA LEU A 155 4.48 -8.52 4.51
C LEU A 155 3.45 -8.14 3.44
N LEU A 156 3.64 -8.64 2.23
CA LEU A 156 2.69 -8.48 1.13
C LEU A 156 1.41 -9.31 1.33
N GLY A 157 1.40 -10.28 2.23
CA GLY A 157 0.28 -11.19 2.44
C GLY A 157 0.02 -12.09 1.23
N HIS A 158 1.07 -12.63 0.63
CA HIS A 158 0.96 -13.70 -0.33
C HIS A 158 0.75 -15.03 0.36
N THR A 159 -0.11 -15.88 -0.20
CA THR A 159 -0.35 -17.24 0.31
C THR A 159 0.79 -18.20 -0.01
N SER A 160 1.59 -17.87 -1.02
CA SER A 160 2.76 -18.64 -1.42
C SER A 160 3.93 -17.72 -1.74
N ILE A 161 5.13 -18.11 -1.29
CA ILE A 161 6.38 -17.42 -1.60
C ILE A 161 6.67 -17.39 -3.09
N LEU A 162 6.26 -18.44 -3.83
CA LEU A 162 6.42 -18.55 -5.30
C LEU A 162 5.82 -17.35 -6.03
N SER A 163 4.73 -16.76 -5.51
CA SER A 163 4.14 -15.55 -6.08
C SER A 163 5.08 -14.35 -5.99
N THR A 164 5.85 -14.24 -4.91
CA THR A 164 6.85 -13.18 -4.72
C THR A 164 8.07 -13.43 -5.57
N GLU A 165 8.58 -14.65 -5.57
CA GLU A 165 9.75 -15.05 -6.35
C GLU A 165 9.52 -14.83 -7.85
N LYS A 166 8.40 -15.31 -8.42
CA LYS A 166 8.06 -15.09 -9.83
C LYS A 166 7.93 -13.61 -10.18
N THR A 167 7.26 -12.83 -9.32
CA THR A 167 6.99 -11.41 -9.60
C THR A 167 8.27 -10.57 -9.52
N TYR A 168 9.19 -10.91 -8.63
CA TYR A 168 10.39 -10.10 -8.35
C TYR A 168 11.70 -10.82 -8.74
N ALA A 169 11.63 -11.90 -9.53
CA ALA A 169 12.76 -12.73 -9.93
C ALA A 169 13.97 -11.92 -10.44
N ARG A 170 13.71 -10.91 -11.29
CA ARG A 170 14.76 -10.04 -11.82
C ARG A 170 15.51 -9.29 -10.70
N PHE A 171 14.79 -8.67 -9.78
CA PHE A 171 15.38 -7.90 -8.67
C PHE A 171 16.09 -8.79 -7.67
N ILE A 172 15.58 -10.00 -7.44
CA ILE A 172 16.23 -11.01 -6.60
C ILE A 172 17.56 -11.41 -7.23
N LYS A 173 17.58 -11.69 -8.55
CA LYS A 173 18.80 -12.03 -9.28
C LYS A 173 19.82 -10.90 -9.24
N GLU A 174 19.42 -9.67 -9.57
CA GLU A 174 20.31 -8.49 -9.52
C GLU A 174 20.94 -8.32 -8.12
N LYS A 175 20.16 -8.57 -7.06
CA LYS A 175 20.68 -8.51 -5.69
C LYS A 175 21.68 -9.62 -5.39
N VAL A 176 21.35 -10.87 -5.74
CA VAL A 176 22.26 -12.01 -5.56
C VAL A 176 23.58 -11.77 -6.29
N ASP A 177 23.53 -11.32 -7.55
CA ASP A 177 24.72 -11.02 -8.34
C ASP A 177 25.59 -9.94 -7.66
N ASN A 178 24.99 -8.89 -7.11
CA ASN A 178 25.70 -7.84 -6.39
C ASN A 178 26.30 -8.32 -5.06
N ASP A 179 25.51 -9.02 -4.25
CA ASP A 179 25.95 -9.53 -2.95
C ASP A 179 27.09 -10.56 -3.13
N THR A 180 27.00 -11.41 -4.17
CA THR A 180 28.05 -12.40 -4.48
C THR A 180 29.36 -11.73 -4.89
N LYS A 181 29.31 -10.63 -5.66
CA LYS A 181 30.51 -9.85 -5.98
C LYS A 181 31.17 -9.31 -4.72
N LEU A 182 30.38 -8.71 -3.80
CA LEU A 182 30.90 -8.18 -2.54
C LEU A 182 31.56 -9.24 -1.65
N LEU A 183 31.10 -10.50 -1.71
CA LEU A 183 31.68 -11.60 -0.94
C LEU A 183 33.06 -11.98 -1.40
N PHE A 184 33.42 -11.73 -2.66
CA PHE A 184 34.69 -12.17 -3.28
C PHE A 184 35.54 -11.01 -3.79
N GLU A 185 35.15 -9.75 -3.58
CA GLU A 185 36.04 -8.60 -3.78
C GLU A 185 36.96 -8.47 -2.57
N PHE A 186 38.25 -8.75 -2.79
CA PHE A 186 39.32 -8.54 -1.83
C PHE A 186 40.01 -7.20 -2.07
#